data_ddf50a89c161c7c27ef92c628ee88073
#
_entry.id   ddf50a89c161c7c27ef92c628ee88073
#
_cell.length_a   1.000
_cell.length_b   1.000
_cell.length_c   1.000
_cell.angle_alpha   90.00
_cell.angle_beta   90.00
_cell.angle_gamma   90.00
#
_symmetry.space_group_name_H-M   'P 1'
#
loop_
_entity.id
_entity.type
_entity.pdbx_description
1 polymer ?
#
loop_
_entity_poly.entity_id
_entity_poly.type
_entity_poly.pdbx_seq_one_letter_code
_entity_poly.pdbx_strand_id
1 'polypeptide(L)'
;LTSGGTINGQAQRQEITASSFISSGGTLRIPSNMWVWSDSTSTAALTIDIPCTIINDGKIIGKGGTGGYGQYPASGYSGVGNGSGQDGGPAIKINSSVSGVTITNSSGAYIAGGGGGGGASSVEPANTYAGGGGGAGGGTGGAGGGVGTGNNGGSGGALNAAGSQYIVPSGVAGINSA
;
A
#
# COMPACT_ATOMS: atom_id res chain seq x y z
N LEU A 1 13.30 6.49 -17.14
CA LEU A 1 13.61 5.57 -16.04
C LEU A 1 13.80 4.16 -16.59
N THR A 2 14.94 3.53 -16.27
CA THR A 2 15.21 2.13 -16.63
C THR A 2 14.80 1.19 -15.50
N SER A 3 14.52 -0.07 -15.83
CA SER A 3 14.13 -1.09 -14.86
C SER A 3 15.24 -1.35 -13.82
N GLY A 4 14.85 -1.54 -12.56
CA GLY A 4 15.70 -2.03 -11.48
C GLY A 4 15.48 -3.49 -11.12
N GLY A 5 14.55 -4.15 -11.80
CA GLY A 5 14.16 -5.54 -11.59
C GLY A 5 12.80 -5.82 -12.20
N THR A 6 12.30 -7.04 -12.04
CA THR A 6 10.97 -7.45 -12.47
C THR A 6 10.26 -8.27 -11.40
N ILE A 7 8.95 -8.07 -11.24
CA ILE A 7 8.06 -8.98 -10.51
C ILE A 7 6.91 -9.35 -11.44
N ASN A 8 6.60 -10.62 -11.57
CA ASN A 8 5.57 -11.11 -12.48
C ASN A 8 5.72 -10.58 -13.92
N GLY A 9 6.95 -10.46 -14.40
CA GLY A 9 7.25 -9.96 -15.75
C GLY A 9 7.14 -8.44 -15.94
N GLN A 10 6.75 -7.68 -14.91
CA GLN A 10 6.67 -6.22 -14.95
C GLN A 10 7.98 -5.59 -14.47
N ALA A 11 8.49 -4.60 -15.22
CA ALA A 11 9.64 -3.79 -14.80
C ALA A 11 9.31 -2.99 -13.54
N GLN A 12 10.25 -2.87 -12.60
CA GLN A 12 9.99 -2.27 -11.29
C GLN A 12 11.10 -1.39 -10.78
N ARG A 13 10.71 -0.45 -9.92
CA ARG A 13 11.56 0.33 -9.03
C ARG A 13 10.85 0.51 -7.69
N GLN A 14 11.59 0.33 -6.61
CA GLN A 14 11.09 0.53 -5.25
C GLN A 14 11.64 1.85 -4.68
N GLU A 15 10.74 2.65 -4.12
CA GLU A 15 11.08 3.82 -3.30
C GLU A 15 12.14 4.74 -3.91
N ILE A 16 11.83 5.32 -5.07
CA ILE A 16 12.77 6.16 -5.80
C ILE A 16 12.70 7.64 -5.37
N THR A 17 13.84 8.33 -5.51
CA THR A 17 13.93 9.79 -5.33
C THR A 17 14.29 10.44 -6.66
N ALA A 18 13.61 11.55 -7.01
CA ALA A 18 13.76 12.18 -8.33
C ALA A 18 15.20 12.61 -8.63
N SER A 19 15.90 13.23 -7.66
CA SER A 19 17.29 13.66 -7.83
C SER A 19 18.29 12.54 -8.13
N SER A 20 17.92 11.29 -7.85
CA SER A 20 18.77 10.15 -8.21
C SER A 20 18.78 9.83 -9.71
N PHE A 21 17.88 10.43 -10.49
CA PHE A 21 17.71 10.13 -11.91
C PHE A 21 17.80 11.36 -12.82
N ILE A 22 17.52 12.54 -12.29
CA ILE A 22 17.51 13.80 -13.05
C ILE A 22 18.08 14.94 -12.22
N SER A 23 18.52 16.00 -12.91
CA SER A 23 18.90 17.27 -12.28
C SER A 23 17.67 18.17 -12.11
N SER A 24 17.82 19.21 -11.28
CA SER A 24 16.77 20.24 -11.09
C SER A 24 16.31 20.82 -12.43
N GLY A 25 14.99 20.94 -12.60
CA GLY A 25 14.34 21.35 -13.84
C GLY A 25 14.23 20.25 -14.90
N GLY A 26 14.78 19.07 -14.65
CA GLY A 26 14.72 17.93 -15.56
C GLY A 26 13.35 17.26 -15.63
N THR A 27 13.23 16.28 -16.55
CA THR A 27 12.01 15.47 -16.73
C THR A 27 12.31 14.03 -16.42
N LEU A 28 11.56 13.45 -15.46
CA LEU A 28 11.55 12.03 -15.15
C LEU A 28 10.32 11.38 -15.79
N ARG A 29 10.56 10.42 -16.69
CA ARG A 29 9.49 9.65 -17.31
C ARG A 29 9.45 8.23 -16.76
N ILE A 30 8.29 7.78 -16.33
CA ILE A 30 7.99 6.43 -15.88
C ILE A 30 7.27 5.72 -17.02
N PRO A 31 7.93 4.72 -17.69
CA PRO A 31 7.37 4.04 -18.85
C PRO A 31 6.09 3.23 -18.52
N SER A 32 5.26 2.97 -19.52
CA SER A 32 3.96 2.29 -19.39
C SER A 32 4.05 0.87 -18.82
N ASN A 33 5.17 0.20 -19.03
CA ASN A 33 5.43 -1.15 -18.49
C ASN A 33 6.11 -1.15 -17.12
N MET A 34 6.26 0.02 -16.48
CA MET A 34 6.98 0.15 -15.22
C MET A 34 6.04 0.41 -14.05
N TRP A 35 6.38 -0.24 -12.93
CA TRP A 35 5.80 0.02 -11.63
C TRP A 35 6.84 0.67 -10.71
N VAL A 36 6.46 1.78 -10.09
CA VAL A 36 7.19 2.39 -8.99
C VAL A 36 6.33 2.19 -7.74
N TRP A 37 6.89 1.56 -6.71
CA TRP A 37 6.11 1.12 -5.57
C TRP A 37 6.86 1.27 -4.24
N SER A 38 6.13 1.21 -3.13
CA SER A 38 6.68 1.18 -1.79
C SER A 38 6.21 -0.06 -1.03
N ASP A 39 7.06 -0.61 -0.17
CA ASP A 39 6.72 -1.66 0.79
C ASP A 39 6.57 -1.11 2.22
N SER A 40 6.61 0.20 2.37
CA SER A 40 6.44 0.92 3.64
C SER A 40 5.25 1.88 3.59
N THR A 41 4.43 1.91 4.64
CA THR A 41 3.35 2.87 4.77
C THR A 41 3.84 4.29 5.11
N SER A 42 5.09 4.42 5.55
CA SER A 42 5.71 5.71 5.89
C SER A 42 6.57 6.31 4.78
N THR A 43 6.92 5.52 3.76
CA THR A 43 7.76 5.95 2.65
C THR A 43 6.95 6.01 1.36
N ALA A 44 7.11 7.09 0.58
CA ALA A 44 6.46 7.19 -0.72
C ALA A 44 7.14 6.32 -1.77
N ALA A 45 6.37 5.82 -2.73
CA ALA A 45 6.95 5.14 -3.90
C ALA A 45 7.86 6.08 -4.72
N LEU A 46 7.44 7.34 -4.87
CA LEU A 46 8.25 8.40 -5.50
C LEU A 46 8.37 9.59 -4.55
N THR A 47 9.60 9.94 -4.18
CA THR A 47 9.91 11.19 -3.48
C THR A 47 10.41 12.24 -4.47
N ILE A 48 9.79 13.42 -4.49
CA ILE A 48 10.20 14.56 -5.30
C ILE A 48 10.90 15.56 -4.38
N ASP A 49 12.21 15.64 -4.51
CA ASP A 49 13.12 16.44 -3.68
C ASP A 49 13.77 17.61 -4.43
N ILE A 50 13.47 17.75 -5.72
CA ILE A 50 13.94 18.84 -6.59
C ILE A 50 12.80 19.35 -7.49
N PRO A 51 12.84 20.62 -7.97
CA PRO A 51 11.97 21.09 -9.03
C PRO A 51 12.12 20.22 -10.29
N CYS A 52 11.02 19.68 -10.81
CA CYS A 52 11.07 18.79 -11.97
C CYS A 52 9.70 18.58 -12.61
N THR A 53 9.72 17.96 -13.79
CA THR A 53 8.52 17.44 -14.45
C THR A 53 8.51 15.93 -14.35
N ILE A 54 7.40 15.36 -13.86
CA ILE A 54 7.15 13.91 -13.85
C ILE A 54 6.14 13.60 -14.95
N ILE A 55 6.49 12.68 -15.85
CA ILE A 55 5.57 12.10 -16.83
C ILE A 55 5.36 10.64 -16.46
N ASN A 56 4.18 10.33 -15.95
CA ASN A 56 3.81 8.96 -15.59
C ASN A 56 2.98 8.34 -16.72
N ASP A 57 3.56 7.37 -17.42
CA ASP A 57 2.84 6.48 -18.33
C ASP A 57 2.63 5.09 -17.70
N GLY A 58 3.28 4.83 -16.56
CA GLY A 58 3.25 3.58 -15.81
C GLY A 58 2.36 3.63 -14.57
N LYS A 59 2.85 3.07 -13.49
CA LYS A 59 2.11 2.96 -12.23
C LYS A 59 2.98 3.39 -11.05
N ILE A 60 2.44 4.27 -10.20
CA ILE A 60 3.09 4.73 -8.96
C ILE A 60 2.16 4.38 -7.81
N ILE A 61 2.58 3.48 -6.91
CA ILE A 61 1.67 2.88 -5.94
C ILE A 61 2.29 2.85 -4.53
N GLY A 62 1.54 3.37 -3.56
CA GLY A 62 1.89 3.29 -2.14
C GLY A 62 1.56 1.93 -1.52
N LYS A 63 2.12 1.66 -0.35
CA LYS A 63 1.90 0.43 0.42
C LYS A 63 0.51 0.38 1.03
N GLY A 64 -0.18 -0.76 0.93
CA GLY A 64 -1.41 -1.00 1.66
C GLY A 64 -1.19 -1.11 3.18
N GLY A 65 -2.13 -0.60 3.96
CA GLY A 65 -2.13 -0.69 5.41
C GLY A 65 -2.44 -2.10 5.91
N THR A 66 -1.98 -2.42 7.12
CA THR A 66 -2.27 -3.70 7.78
C THR A 66 -3.68 -3.73 8.33
N GLY A 67 -4.36 -4.86 8.26
CA GLY A 67 -5.64 -5.06 8.91
C GLY A 67 -5.53 -5.01 10.44
N GLY A 68 -6.60 -4.61 11.09
CA GLY A 68 -6.70 -4.57 12.55
C GLY A 68 -6.70 -5.96 13.17
N TYR A 69 -6.24 -6.07 14.41
CA TYR A 69 -6.24 -7.31 15.18
C TYR A 69 -7.57 -7.50 15.89
N GLY A 70 -8.19 -8.67 15.72
CA GLY A 70 -9.26 -9.10 16.59
C GLY A 70 -8.70 -9.54 17.93
N GLN A 71 -9.09 -8.87 19.05
CA GLN A 71 -8.62 -9.21 20.38
C GLN A 71 -9.79 -9.46 21.34
N TYR A 72 -9.64 -10.49 22.19
CA TYR A 72 -10.54 -10.72 23.30
C TYR A 72 -10.22 -9.75 24.44
N PRO A 73 -11.19 -9.06 25.02
CA PRO A 73 -11.02 -8.38 26.29
C PRO A 73 -10.95 -9.43 27.40
N ALA A 74 -9.80 -10.07 27.61
CA ALA A 74 -9.58 -10.84 28.82
C ALA A 74 -9.74 -9.90 29.99
N SER A 75 -10.52 -10.29 31.00
CA SER A 75 -10.77 -9.55 32.23
C SER A 75 -9.46 -9.04 32.81
N GLY A 76 -9.24 -7.74 32.76
CA GLY A 76 -8.03 -7.08 33.26
C GLY A 76 -7.13 -6.43 32.21
N TYR A 77 -7.33 -6.65 30.93
CA TYR A 77 -6.67 -5.91 29.87
C TYR A 77 -7.57 -4.76 29.42
N SER A 78 -7.38 -3.60 30.04
CA SER A 78 -7.94 -2.36 29.51
C SER A 78 -7.27 -2.09 28.16
N GLY A 79 -7.97 -2.49 27.13
CA GLY A 79 -7.82 -2.08 25.77
C GLY A 79 -6.42 -1.80 25.27
N VAL A 80 -6.01 -2.45 24.36
CA VAL A 80 -5.44 -1.90 23.14
C VAL A 80 -5.29 -3.02 22.11
N GLY A 81 -6.33 -3.74 21.89
CA GLY A 81 -6.49 -4.36 20.61
C GLY A 81 -7.12 -3.29 19.74
N ASN A 82 -6.35 -2.53 19.03
CA ASN A 82 -6.92 -1.62 18.06
C ASN A 82 -7.56 -2.48 16.96
N GLY A 83 -8.87 -2.71 17.07
CA GLY A 83 -9.66 -3.27 16.01
C GLY A 83 -9.60 -2.44 14.73
N SER A 84 -8.88 -1.33 14.73
CA SER A 84 -8.65 -0.47 13.58
C SER A 84 -7.51 -1.00 12.71
N GLY A 85 -7.70 -1.00 11.40
CA GLY A 85 -6.62 -1.17 10.45
C GLY A 85 -5.69 0.05 10.42
N GLN A 86 -4.52 -0.13 9.86
CA GLN A 86 -3.54 0.93 9.66
C GLN A 86 -3.80 1.67 8.33
N ASP A 87 -3.40 2.92 8.27
CA ASP A 87 -3.42 3.70 7.03
C ASP A 87 -2.47 3.13 5.98
N GLY A 88 -2.84 3.29 4.73
CA GLY A 88 -1.95 3.01 3.61
C GLY A 88 -0.91 4.11 3.42
N GLY A 89 0.19 3.77 2.76
CA GLY A 89 1.29 4.69 2.48
C GLY A 89 1.07 5.56 1.25
N PRO A 90 1.83 6.65 1.12
CA PRO A 90 1.72 7.56 -0.01
C PRO A 90 2.34 7.00 -1.29
N ALA A 91 1.74 7.29 -2.45
CA ALA A 91 2.34 7.02 -3.75
C ALA A 91 3.46 8.04 -4.05
N ILE A 92 3.16 9.32 -3.87
CA ILE A 92 4.09 10.42 -4.13
C ILE A 92 4.21 11.30 -2.88
N LYS A 93 5.43 11.72 -2.59
CA LYS A 93 5.75 12.75 -1.60
C LYS A 93 6.55 13.85 -2.26
N ILE A 94 6.08 15.08 -2.18
CA ILE A 94 6.84 16.27 -2.56
C ILE A 94 7.39 16.87 -1.27
N ASN A 95 8.71 17.07 -1.20
CA ASN A 95 9.34 17.69 -0.04
C ASN A 95 8.87 19.15 0.10
N SER A 96 8.65 19.59 1.33
CA SER A 96 8.04 20.91 1.62
C SER A 96 8.84 22.11 1.10
N SER A 97 10.13 21.94 0.87
CA SER A 97 11.01 22.97 0.30
C SER A 97 11.00 23.03 -1.24
N VAL A 98 10.32 22.10 -1.90
CA VAL A 98 10.32 21.99 -3.36
C VAL A 98 9.13 22.73 -3.96
N SER A 99 9.40 23.56 -4.94
CA SER A 99 8.41 24.26 -5.77
C SER A 99 8.69 23.98 -7.25
N GLY A 100 7.77 24.34 -8.13
CA GLY A 100 7.98 24.15 -9.58
C GLY A 100 7.92 22.69 -10.02
N VAL A 101 7.06 21.89 -9.37
CA VAL A 101 6.81 20.50 -9.75
C VAL A 101 5.59 20.44 -10.68
N THR A 102 5.74 19.74 -11.79
CA THR A 102 4.64 19.39 -12.69
C THR A 102 4.51 17.88 -12.77
N ILE A 103 3.30 17.35 -12.61
CA ILE A 103 3.02 15.91 -12.73
C ILE A 103 1.96 15.72 -13.82
N THR A 104 2.32 14.98 -14.87
CA THR A 104 1.41 14.55 -15.93
C THR A 104 1.17 13.05 -15.78
N ASN A 105 -0.09 12.67 -15.58
CA ASN A 105 -0.50 11.27 -15.54
C ASN A 105 -1.20 10.93 -16.86
N SER A 106 -0.58 10.08 -17.67
CA SER A 106 -1.10 9.70 -18.99
C SER A 106 -2.34 8.80 -18.87
N SER A 107 -3.12 8.74 -19.95
CA SER A 107 -4.27 7.81 -20.01
C SER A 107 -3.80 6.37 -19.80
N GLY A 108 -4.47 5.64 -18.91
CA GLY A 108 -4.11 4.28 -18.52
C GLY A 108 -2.98 4.15 -17.50
N ALA A 109 -2.36 5.26 -17.08
CA ALA A 109 -1.39 5.28 -16.00
C ALA A 109 -2.08 5.48 -14.64
N TYR A 110 -1.43 5.01 -13.56
CA TYR A 110 -1.96 5.13 -12.19
C TYR A 110 -1.01 5.86 -11.26
N ILE A 111 -1.61 6.69 -10.40
CA ILE A 111 -0.97 7.19 -9.19
C ILE A 111 -1.95 6.91 -8.06
N ALA A 112 -1.63 5.95 -7.18
CA ALA A 112 -2.51 5.53 -6.12
C ALA A 112 -1.77 5.36 -4.79
N GLY A 113 -2.24 6.01 -3.74
CA GLY A 113 -1.84 5.68 -2.38
C GLY A 113 -2.25 4.26 -2.02
N GLY A 114 -1.62 3.68 -1.04
CA GLY A 114 -2.05 2.38 -0.50
C GLY A 114 -3.42 2.50 0.17
N GLY A 115 -4.26 1.49 0.00
CA GLY A 115 -5.53 1.40 0.71
C GLY A 115 -5.31 1.21 2.22
N GLY A 116 -6.16 1.77 3.05
CA GLY A 116 -6.17 1.49 4.49
C GLY A 116 -6.58 0.03 4.78
N GLY A 117 -6.04 -0.54 5.84
CA GLY A 117 -6.44 -1.86 6.31
C GLY A 117 -7.85 -1.84 6.91
N GLY A 118 -8.59 -2.93 6.77
CA GLY A 118 -9.90 -3.09 7.40
C GLY A 118 -9.80 -3.21 8.92
N GLY A 119 -10.80 -2.75 9.63
CA GLY A 119 -10.94 -2.98 11.07
C GLY A 119 -11.26 -4.44 11.38
N ALA A 120 -10.87 -4.90 12.56
CA ALA A 120 -11.26 -6.20 13.06
C ALA A 120 -12.60 -6.15 13.79
N SER A 121 -13.28 -7.28 13.89
CA SER A 121 -14.48 -7.41 14.69
C SER A 121 -14.30 -8.45 15.80
N SER A 122 -14.95 -8.22 16.94
CA SER A 122 -15.08 -9.19 18.00
C SER A 122 -16.57 -9.42 18.27
N VAL A 123 -16.99 -10.66 18.44
CA VAL A 123 -18.36 -11.02 18.79
C VAL A 123 -18.35 -11.81 20.08
N GLU A 124 -18.99 -11.30 21.11
CA GLU A 124 -19.30 -12.06 22.32
C GLU A 124 -20.64 -12.82 22.15
N PRO A 125 -20.82 -13.99 22.76
CA PRO A 125 -19.94 -14.72 23.69
C PRO A 125 -19.08 -15.83 23.06
N ALA A 126 -18.97 -15.87 21.73
CA ALA A 126 -18.50 -17.06 21.03
C ALA A 126 -16.99 -17.16 20.84
N ASN A 127 -16.15 -16.35 21.49
CA ASN A 127 -14.69 -16.37 21.32
C ASN A 127 -14.25 -16.35 19.83
N THR A 128 -15.03 -15.75 18.96
CA THR A 128 -14.74 -15.61 17.54
C THR A 128 -14.18 -14.23 17.28
N TYR A 129 -12.93 -14.18 16.87
CA TYR A 129 -12.22 -12.97 16.52
C TYR A 129 -11.93 -13.00 15.04
N ALA A 130 -12.26 -11.94 14.33
CA ALA A 130 -11.92 -11.81 12.93
C ALA A 130 -10.94 -10.64 12.76
N GLY A 131 -9.79 -10.90 12.19
CA GLY A 131 -8.85 -9.86 11.78
C GLY A 131 -9.39 -9.09 10.59
N GLY A 132 -9.05 -7.80 10.50
CA GLY A 132 -9.36 -6.97 9.35
C GLY A 132 -8.54 -7.34 8.14
N GLY A 133 -9.09 -7.19 6.94
CA GLY A 133 -8.35 -7.36 5.68
C GLY A 133 -7.27 -6.31 5.51
N GLY A 134 -6.17 -6.66 4.87
CA GLY A 134 -5.13 -5.71 4.49
C GLY A 134 -5.60 -4.80 3.37
N GLY A 135 -5.03 -3.58 3.30
CA GLY A 135 -5.31 -2.63 2.23
C GLY A 135 -4.62 -3.01 0.92
N ALA A 136 -5.26 -2.68 -0.19
CA ALA A 136 -4.66 -2.79 -1.51
C ALA A 136 -3.50 -1.79 -1.66
N GLY A 137 -2.46 -2.15 -2.39
CA GLY A 137 -1.33 -1.27 -2.65
C GLY A 137 -0.17 -1.98 -3.30
N GLY A 138 0.88 -1.23 -3.59
CA GLY A 138 2.09 -1.72 -4.22
C GLY A 138 2.90 -2.64 -3.31
N GLY A 139 3.68 -3.51 -3.90
CA GLY A 139 4.49 -4.48 -3.18
C GLY A 139 3.68 -5.64 -2.61
N THR A 140 4.01 -6.08 -1.41
CA THR A 140 3.19 -7.04 -0.68
C THR A 140 1.97 -6.35 -0.11
N GLY A 141 0.77 -6.84 -0.31
CA GLY A 141 -0.43 -6.31 0.31
C GLY A 141 -0.32 -6.28 1.84
N GLY A 142 -1.17 -5.45 2.47
CA GLY A 142 -1.29 -5.43 3.92
C GLY A 142 -1.74 -6.81 4.45
N ALA A 143 -1.15 -7.24 5.55
CA ALA A 143 -1.54 -8.46 6.22
C ALA A 143 -2.86 -8.27 6.96
N GLY A 144 -3.70 -9.30 6.99
CA GLY A 144 -4.83 -9.34 7.89
C GLY A 144 -4.38 -9.45 9.34
N GLY A 145 -5.16 -8.92 10.27
CA GLY A 145 -4.96 -9.09 11.70
C GLY A 145 -5.65 -10.36 12.21
N GLY A 146 -5.12 -10.93 13.28
CA GLY A 146 -5.71 -12.03 14.00
C GLY A 146 -4.93 -12.35 15.26
N VAL A 147 -5.58 -12.90 16.29
CA VAL A 147 -4.97 -13.25 17.58
C VAL A 147 -5.47 -14.61 18.03
N GLY A 148 -4.56 -15.43 18.52
CA GLY A 148 -4.88 -16.72 19.11
C GLY A 148 -5.52 -17.72 18.14
N THR A 149 -6.61 -18.32 18.53
CA THR A 149 -7.38 -19.26 17.70
C THR A 149 -8.37 -18.57 16.76
N GLY A 150 -8.34 -17.25 16.70
CA GLY A 150 -9.20 -16.47 15.86
C GLY A 150 -8.84 -16.54 14.38
N ASN A 151 -9.78 -16.11 13.54
CA ASN A 151 -9.57 -16.05 12.11
C ASN A 151 -8.76 -14.80 11.73
N ASN A 152 -7.69 -14.99 11.02
CA ASN A 152 -6.94 -13.88 10.45
C ASN A 152 -7.72 -13.24 9.28
N GLY A 153 -7.57 -11.94 9.11
CA GLY A 153 -8.06 -11.26 7.92
C GLY A 153 -7.27 -11.68 6.67
N GLY A 154 -7.88 -11.52 5.51
CA GLY A 154 -7.19 -11.73 4.23
C GLY A 154 -6.10 -10.70 4.00
N SER A 155 -5.06 -11.05 3.28
CA SER A 155 -4.04 -10.10 2.84
C SER A 155 -4.60 -9.14 1.79
N GLY A 156 -4.13 -7.90 1.79
CA GLY A 156 -4.43 -6.95 0.73
C GLY A 156 -3.84 -7.38 -0.61
N GLY A 157 -4.34 -6.79 -1.69
CA GLY A 157 -3.80 -7.01 -3.03
C GLY A 157 -2.34 -6.60 -3.10
N ALA A 158 -1.50 -7.50 -3.60
CA ALA A 158 -0.11 -7.20 -3.93
C ALA A 158 -0.02 -6.53 -5.29
N LEU A 159 1.19 -6.14 -5.65
CA LEU A 159 1.48 -5.60 -6.97
C LEU A 159 1.00 -6.56 -8.06
N ASN A 160 0.08 -6.12 -8.92
CA ASN A 160 -0.51 -6.90 -10.01
C ASN A 160 -1.18 -8.23 -9.60
N ALA A 161 -1.67 -8.30 -8.37
CA ALA A 161 -2.39 -9.45 -7.86
C ALA A 161 -3.52 -9.02 -6.91
N ALA A 162 -4.63 -9.75 -6.92
CA ALA A 162 -5.68 -9.59 -5.92
C ALA A 162 -5.19 -10.00 -4.53
N GLY A 163 -5.81 -9.47 -3.49
CA GLY A 163 -5.58 -9.91 -2.12
C GLY A 163 -6.06 -11.35 -1.90
N SER A 164 -5.52 -11.99 -0.88
CA SER A 164 -5.99 -13.32 -0.46
C SER A 164 -7.26 -13.21 0.37
N GLN A 165 -8.16 -14.18 0.18
CA GLN A 165 -9.30 -14.36 1.05
C GLN A 165 -8.98 -15.49 2.05
N TYR A 166 -9.25 -15.25 3.34
CA TYR A 166 -9.24 -16.34 4.32
C TYR A 166 -10.61 -17.04 4.31
N ILE A 167 -10.60 -18.37 4.10
CA ILE A 167 -11.82 -19.15 3.86
C ILE A 167 -12.48 -19.60 5.19
N VAL A 168 -12.61 -18.73 6.16
CA VAL A 168 -13.53 -18.96 7.30
C VAL A 168 -14.16 -17.61 7.63
N PRO A 169 -15.41 -17.56 7.91
CA PRO A 169 -16.46 -16.76 7.26
C PRO A 169 -16.42 -15.26 7.49
N SER A 170 -15.34 -14.53 7.41
CA SER A 170 -15.43 -13.09 7.65
C SER A 170 -14.32 -12.19 7.14
N GLY A 171 -13.57 -12.55 6.15
CA GLY A 171 -12.62 -11.60 5.54
C GLY A 171 -12.91 -11.38 4.05
N VAL A 172 -13.17 -10.17 3.65
CA VAL A 172 -13.15 -9.82 2.22
C VAL A 172 -11.71 -9.59 1.83
N ALA A 173 -11.24 -10.25 0.78
CA ALA A 173 -9.92 -9.96 0.23
C ALA A 173 -9.83 -8.50 -0.21
N GLY A 174 -8.71 -7.86 0.04
CA GLY A 174 -8.43 -6.56 -0.55
C GLY A 174 -8.46 -6.68 -2.08
N ILE A 175 -9.19 -5.81 -2.73
CA ILE A 175 -9.19 -5.75 -4.19
C ILE A 175 -8.00 -4.93 -4.67
N ASN A 176 -7.35 -5.42 -5.70
CA ASN A 176 -6.37 -4.63 -6.42
C ASN A 176 -7.15 -3.60 -7.24
N SER A 177 -6.90 -2.32 -7.03
CA SER A 177 -7.40 -1.30 -7.96
C SER A 177 -6.62 -1.45 -9.27
N ALA A 178 -7.23 -2.09 -10.23
CA ALA A 178 -6.71 -2.16 -11.59
C ALA A 178 -6.81 -0.81 -12.30
#